data_90a3dde7a6eaf0baee39a888331811f1
#
_entry.id   90a3dde7a6eaf0baee39a888331811f1
#
_cell.length_a   1.000
_cell.length_b   1.000
_cell.length_c   1.000
_cell.angle_alpha   90.00
_cell.angle_beta   90.00
_cell.angle_gamma   90.00
#
_symmetry.space_group_name_H-M   'P 1'
#
loop_
_entity.id
_entity.type
_entity.pdbx_description
1 polymer ?
#
loop_
_entity_poly.entity_id
_entity_poly.type
_entity_poly.pdbx_seq_one_letter_code
_entity_poly.pdbx_strand_id
1 'polypeptide(L)'
;MTQTAVKTVKNYIGGQWIESATSKTEPVYNPATGELIAQVPLSTKEDVDQAVQAANEAFKGWAKTAVPKRARILFKYQQLLVDNWDELAKLVTVENGKSFNEARGEVQRGIECVEFAAGAPTLMMGKQLPDIATDIESGM
;
A
#
# COMPACT_ATOMS: atom_id res chain seq x y z
N MET A 1 -6.81 26.35 25.75
CA MET A 1 -6.58 25.65 24.48
C MET A 1 -5.89 24.35 24.82
N THR A 2 -6.59 23.25 24.77
CA THR A 2 -6.02 21.92 25.06
C THR A 2 -5.12 21.55 23.89
N GLN A 3 -3.82 21.56 24.13
CA GLN A 3 -2.82 21.11 23.15
C GLN A 3 -3.02 19.60 22.98
N THR A 4 -3.65 19.19 21.89
CA THR A 4 -3.78 17.79 21.54
C THR A 4 -2.36 17.23 21.37
N ALA A 5 -2.00 16.22 22.15
CA ALA A 5 -0.65 15.62 22.07
C ALA A 5 -0.44 15.12 20.64
N VAL A 6 0.63 15.62 20.00
CA VAL A 6 1.00 15.24 18.63
C VAL A 6 1.34 13.76 18.60
N LYS A 7 0.65 13.00 17.74
CA LYS A 7 0.79 11.54 17.65
C LYS A 7 2.08 11.15 16.92
N THR A 8 2.89 10.30 17.54
CA THR A 8 3.97 9.61 16.83
C THR A 8 3.40 8.47 15.99
N VAL A 9 3.77 8.41 14.71
CA VAL A 9 3.34 7.36 13.77
C VAL A 9 4.05 6.06 14.13
N LYS A 10 3.34 4.94 14.04
CA LYS A 10 3.88 3.59 14.26
C LYS A 10 4.18 2.90 12.94
N ASN A 11 5.15 1.99 12.95
CA ASN A 11 5.38 1.05 11.85
C ASN A 11 4.32 -0.05 11.85
N TYR A 12 3.89 -0.49 10.65
CA TYR A 12 2.97 -1.62 10.53
C TYR A 12 3.75 -2.84 10.02
N ILE A 13 4.03 -3.80 10.92
CA ILE A 13 4.90 -4.94 10.64
C ILE A 13 4.21 -6.22 11.12
N GLY A 14 4.15 -7.23 10.25
CA GLY A 14 3.56 -8.52 10.61
C GLY A 14 2.08 -8.46 11.03
N GLY A 15 1.33 -7.50 10.52
CA GLY A 15 -0.08 -7.30 10.88
C GLY A 15 -0.31 -6.49 12.17
N GLN A 16 0.74 -5.88 12.74
CA GLN A 16 0.68 -5.13 14.00
C GLN A 16 1.28 -3.74 13.89
N TRP A 17 0.73 -2.79 14.65
CA TRP A 17 1.28 -1.45 14.82
C TRP A 17 2.35 -1.46 15.91
N ILE A 18 3.63 -1.29 15.51
CA ILE A 18 4.80 -1.38 16.37
C ILE A 18 5.46 -0.01 16.49
N GLU A 19 5.80 0.39 17.71
CA GLU A 19 6.61 1.59 17.94
C GLU A 19 8.06 1.30 17.57
N SER A 20 8.70 2.23 16.86
CA SER A 20 10.14 2.15 16.61
C SER A 20 10.91 2.32 17.92
N ALA A 21 12.03 1.61 18.03
CA ALA A 21 12.92 1.73 19.19
C ALA A 21 13.71 3.06 19.21
N THR A 22 13.65 3.85 18.13
CA THR A 22 14.35 5.13 18.06
C THR A 22 13.65 6.22 18.87
N SER A 23 14.45 7.08 19.49
CA SER A 23 13.97 8.34 20.07
C SER A 23 14.00 9.52 19.08
N LYS A 24 14.59 9.33 17.88
CA LYS A 24 14.70 10.36 16.86
C LYS A 24 13.44 10.39 16.00
N THR A 25 12.83 11.56 15.88
CA THR A 25 11.63 11.77 15.07
C THR A 25 11.80 12.99 14.17
N GLU A 26 11.08 13.02 13.07
CA GLU A 26 10.92 14.18 12.20
C GLU A 26 9.47 14.68 12.26
N PRO A 27 9.26 16.00 12.32
CA PRO A 27 7.92 16.58 12.36
C PRO A 27 7.25 16.53 10.98
N VAL A 28 5.95 16.23 10.97
CA VAL A 28 5.08 16.35 9.80
C VAL A 28 4.17 17.55 9.98
N TYR A 29 4.23 18.49 9.05
CA TYR A 29 3.44 19.71 9.09
C TYR A 29 2.36 19.70 8.01
N ASN A 30 1.21 20.28 8.32
CA ASN A 30 0.28 20.71 7.29
C ASN A 30 0.89 21.91 6.53
N PRO A 31 1.23 21.79 5.24
CA PRO A 31 1.93 22.86 4.52
C PRO A 31 1.04 24.09 4.26
N ALA A 32 -0.28 23.96 4.33
CA ALA A 32 -1.21 25.07 4.13
C ALA A 32 -1.33 25.95 5.40
N THR A 33 -1.16 25.38 6.61
CA THR A 33 -1.37 26.06 7.89
C THR A 33 -0.11 26.21 8.73
N GLY A 34 0.93 25.39 8.45
CA GLY A 34 2.13 25.28 9.28
C GLY A 34 1.91 24.52 10.60
N GLU A 35 0.74 23.91 10.78
CA GLU A 35 0.41 23.15 11.99
C GLU A 35 1.17 21.82 12.02
N LEU A 36 1.74 21.47 13.17
CA LEU A 36 2.35 20.16 13.41
C LEU A 36 1.26 19.10 13.60
N ILE A 37 1.16 18.15 12.66
CA ILE A 37 0.11 17.13 12.63
C ILE A 37 0.56 15.76 13.12
N ALA A 38 1.85 15.43 12.99
CA ALA A 38 2.40 14.15 13.42
C ALA A 38 3.92 14.23 13.65
N GLN A 39 4.46 13.18 14.28
CA GLN A 39 5.89 12.89 14.37
C GLN A 39 6.16 11.53 13.68
N VAL A 40 7.13 11.47 12.77
CA VAL A 40 7.56 10.23 12.12
C VAL A 40 8.86 9.76 12.77
N PRO A 41 8.94 8.52 13.28
CA PRO A 41 10.19 7.98 13.81
C PRO A 41 11.20 7.75 12.67
N LEU A 42 12.45 8.13 12.91
CA LEU A 42 13.56 7.73 12.04
C LEU A 42 13.93 6.28 12.36
N SER A 43 13.18 5.35 11.75
CA SER A 43 13.31 3.91 11.99
C SER A 43 14.76 3.45 11.86
N THR A 44 15.16 2.54 12.74
CA THR A 44 16.52 2.00 12.78
C THR A 44 16.71 0.91 11.73
N LYS A 45 17.96 0.48 11.54
CA LYS A 45 18.26 -0.67 10.69
C LYS A 45 17.55 -1.94 11.20
N GLU A 46 17.46 -2.10 12.51
CA GLU A 46 16.79 -3.23 13.16
C GLU A 46 15.28 -3.24 12.88
N ASP A 47 14.62 -2.08 12.88
CA ASP A 47 13.21 -1.95 12.50
C ASP A 47 13.00 -2.39 11.04
N VAL A 48 13.91 -1.97 10.14
CA VAL A 48 13.86 -2.36 8.71
C VAL A 48 14.11 -3.87 8.55
N ASP A 49 15.12 -4.41 9.23
CA ASP A 49 15.42 -5.84 9.18
C ASP A 49 14.23 -6.68 9.69
N GLN A 50 13.57 -6.26 10.77
CA GLN A 50 12.37 -6.91 11.28
C GLN A 50 11.23 -6.89 10.25
N ALA A 51 10.99 -5.75 9.59
CA ALA A 51 9.97 -5.62 8.56
C ALA A 51 10.25 -6.54 7.36
N VAL A 52 11.50 -6.57 6.90
CA VAL A 52 11.93 -7.45 5.79
C VAL A 52 11.79 -8.92 6.16
N GLN A 53 12.17 -9.32 7.38
CA GLN A 53 12.02 -10.72 7.84
C GLN A 53 10.55 -11.13 7.90
N ALA A 54 9.67 -10.27 8.45
CA ALA A 54 8.24 -10.53 8.50
C ALA A 54 7.63 -10.68 7.09
N ALA A 55 8.02 -9.81 6.15
CA ALA A 55 7.57 -9.88 4.76
C ALA A 55 8.08 -11.15 4.04
N ASN A 56 9.36 -11.51 4.25
CA ASN A 56 9.95 -12.69 3.64
C ASN A 56 9.30 -13.99 4.18
N GLU A 57 8.97 -14.04 5.45
CA GLU A 57 8.26 -15.20 6.03
C GLU A 57 6.84 -15.31 5.46
N ALA A 58 6.11 -14.21 5.38
CA ALA A 58 4.77 -14.16 4.78
C ALA A 58 4.79 -14.54 3.29
N PHE A 59 5.85 -14.19 2.56
CA PHE A 59 6.01 -14.50 1.14
C PHE A 59 6.00 -16.00 0.85
N LYS A 60 6.52 -16.85 1.74
CA LYS A 60 6.55 -18.31 1.57
C LYS A 60 5.15 -18.92 1.35
N GLY A 61 4.15 -18.41 2.07
CA GLY A 61 2.75 -18.80 1.89
C GLY A 61 2.07 -18.05 0.73
N TRP A 62 2.32 -16.74 0.64
CA TRP A 62 1.73 -15.89 -0.38
C TRP A 62 2.10 -16.31 -1.80
N ALA A 63 3.37 -16.64 -2.06
CA ALA A 63 3.85 -17.09 -3.36
C ALA A 63 3.16 -18.38 -3.85
N LYS A 64 2.73 -19.25 -2.92
CA LYS A 64 2.00 -20.49 -3.23
C LYS A 64 0.48 -20.29 -3.32
N THR A 65 -0.02 -19.12 -2.98
CA THR A 65 -1.45 -18.81 -3.05
C THR A 65 -1.88 -18.65 -4.50
N ALA A 66 -2.90 -19.39 -4.93
CA ALA A 66 -3.42 -19.36 -6.29
C ALA A 66 -3.76 -17.91 -6.72
N VAL A 67 -3.41 -17.54 -7.96
CA VAL A 67 -3.57 -16.18 -8.49
C VAL A 67 -5.00 -15.64 -8.33
N PRO A 68 -6.08 -16.41 -8.60
CA PRO A 68 -7.45 -15.94 -8.38
C PRO A 68 -7.78 -15.65 -6.91
N LYS A 69 -7.16 -16.36 -5.96
CA LYS A 69 -7.34 -16.07 -4.52
C LYS A 69 -6.68 -14.76 -4.13
N ARG A 70 -5.48 -14.48 -4.68
CA ARG A 70 -4.78 -13.20 -4.47
C ARG A 70 -5.58 -12.04 -5.06
N ALA A 71 -6.12 -12.20 -6.27
CA ALA A 71 -6.96 -11.20 -6.92
C ALA A 71 -8.21 -10.83 -6.09
N ARG A 72 -8.87 -11.81 -5.46
CA ARG A 72 -10.03 -11.53 -4.58
C ARG A 72 -9.68 -10.63 -3.39
N ILE A 73 -8.48 -10.72 -2.87
CA ILE A 73 -7.99 -9.82 -1.81
C ILE A 73 -7.84 -8.40 -2.36
N LEU A 74 -7.30 -8.25 -3.59
CA LEU A 74 -7.17 -6.95 -4.24
C LEU A 74 -8.54 -6.32 -4.56
N PHE A 75 -9.53 -7.09 -5.01
CA PHE A 75 -10.91 -6.60 -5.19
C PHE A 75 -11.51 -6.09 -3.88
N LYS A 76 -11.30 -6.82 -2.77
CA LYS A 76 -11.75 -6.33 -1.46
C LYS A 76 -11.01 -5.07 -1.02
N TYR A 77 -9.72 -4.99 -1.29
CA TYR A 77 -8.92 -3.80 -1.01
C TYR A 77 -9.39 -2.59 -1.83
N GLN A 78 -9.65 -2.78 -3.11
CA GLN A 78 -10.22 -1.75 -3.99
C GLN A 78 -11.54 -1.22 -3.43
N GLN A 79 -12.46 -2.11 -3.01
CA GLN A 79 -13.72 -1.70 -2.41
C GLN A 79 -13.51 -0.86 -1.14
N LEU A 80 -12.56 -1.25 -0.28
CA LEU A 80 -12.24 -0.46 0.91
C LEU A 80 -11.69 0.93 0.57
N LEU A 81 -10.91 1.06 -0.50
CA LEU A 81 -10.44 2.38 -0.95
C LEU A 81 -11.60 3.25 -1.45
N VAL A 82 -12.55 2.67 -2.19
CA VAL A 82 -13.77 3.37 -2.65
C VAL A 82 -14.62 3.82 -1.45
N ASP A 83 -14.86 2.94 -0.50
CA ASP A 83 -15.68 3.21 0.68
C ASP A 83 -15.07 4.32 1.58
N ASN A 84 -13.76 4.48 1.56
CA ASN A 84 -13.03 5.47 2.34
C ASN A 84 -12.43 6.62 1.50
N TRP A 85 -12.91 6.81 0.28
CA TRP A 85 -12.35 7.76 -0.69
C TRP A 85 -12.20 9.17 -0.15
N ASP A 86 -13.27 9.73 0.40
CA ASP A 86 -13.26 11.11 0.90
C ASP A 86 -12.38 11.27 2.15
N GLU A 87 -12.29 10.26 3.00
CA GLU A 87 -11.39 10.26 4.16
C GLU A 87 -9.92 10.25 3.71
N LEU A 88 -9.57 9.39 2.77
CA LEU A 88 -8.23 9.34 2.18
C LEU A 88 -7.87 10.66 1.48
N ALA A 89 -8.81 11.25 0.73
CA ALA A 89 -8.59 12.55 0.07
C ALA A 89 -8.35 13.67 1.09
N LYS A 90 -9.06 13.68 2.23
CA LYS A 90 -8.82 14.64 3.32
C LYS A 90 -7.41 14.50 3.90
N LEU A 91 -6.93 13.26 4.09
CA LEU A 91 -5.55 13.02 4.55
C LEU A 91 -4.53 13.58 3.56
N VAL A 92 -4.71 13.31 2.26
CA VAL A 92 -3.84 13.87 1.21
C VAL A 92 -3.86 15.40 1.24
N THR A 93 -5.03 16.02 1.39
CA THR A 93 -5.15 17.49 1.51
C THR A 93 -4.38 18.02 2.71
N VAL A 94 -4.52 17.39 3.87
CA VAL A 94 -3.87 17.83 5.13
C VAL A 94 -2.36 17.66 5.06
N GLU A 95 -1.84 16.57 4.49
CA GLU A 95 -0.41 16.29 4.46
C GLU A 95 0.32 16.95 3.27
N ASN A 96 -0.35 17.10 2.13
CA ASN A 96 0.26 17.64 0.90
C ASN A 96 -0.08 19.11 0.63
N GLY A 97 -1.18 19.62 1.19
CA GLY A 97 -1.65 21.00 1.00
C GLY A 97 -2.40 21.26 -0.30
N LYS A 98 -2.68 20.22 -1.12
CA LYS A 98 -3.47 20.39 -2.34
C LYS A 98 -4.97 20.50 -2.06
N SER A 99 -5.72 21.00 -3.04
CA SER A 99 -7.18 21.09 -2.93
C SER A 99 -7.82 19.71 -2.74
N PHE A 100 -8.96 19.66 -2.05
CA PHE A 100 -9.69 18.41 -1.83
C PHE A 100 -10.09 17.71 -3.13
N ASN A 101 -10.47 18.47 -4.16
CA ASN A 101 -10.84 17.89 -5.46
C ASN A 101 -9.64 17.26 -6.18
N GLU A 102 -8.47 17.86 -6.13
CA GLU A 102 -7.24 17.27 -6.67
C GLU A 102 -6.81 16.03 -5.88
N ALA A 103 -6.93 16.08 -4.55
CA ALA A 103 -6.66 14.95 -3.67
C ALA A 103 -7.59 13.75 -3.99
N ARG A 104 -8.88 14.00 -4.25
CA ARG A 104 -9.81 12.96 -4.72
C ARG A 104 -9.36 12.34 -6.04
N GLY A 105 -8.86 13.14 -6.97
CA GLY A 105 -8.30 12.65 -8.24
C GLY A 105 -7.07 11.76 -8.04
N GLU A 106 -6.25 12.02 -7.03
CA GLU A 106 -5.11 11.15 -6.71
C GLU A 106 -5.51 9.82 -6.09
N VAL A 107 -6.48 9.85 -5.16
CA VAL A 107 -7.04 8.61 -4.59
C VAL A 107 -7.67 7.77 -5.70
N GLN A 108 -8.37 8.39 -6.66
CA GLN A 108 -8.94 7.70 -7.82
C GLN A 108 -7.86 6.98 -8.62
N ARG A 109 -6.74 7.63 -8.92
CA ARG A 109 -5.61 6.97 -9.62
C ARG A 109 -5.06 5.78 -8.84
N GLY A 110 -4.99 5.89 -7.51
CA GLY A 110 -4.62 4.76 -6.65
C GLY A 110 -5.60 3.58 -6.76
N ILE A 111 -6.90 3.85 -6.79
CA ILE A 111 -7.95 2.85 -6.99
C ILE A 111 -7.78 2.15 -8.35
N GLU A 112 -7.57 2.90 -9.44
CA GLU A 112 -7.35 2.38 -10.79
C GLU A 112 -6.11 1.47 -10.87
N CYS A 113 -5.03 1.80 -10.16
CA CYS A 113 -3.86 0.93 -10.05
C CYS A 113 -4.21 -0.42 -9.39
N VAL A 114 -5.04 -0.41 -8.34
CA VAL A 114 -5.49 -1.65 -7.68
C VAL A 114 -6.42 -2.45 -8.57
N GLU A 115 -7.32 -1.81 -9.34
CA GLU A 115 -8.18 -2.44 -10.34
C GLU A 115 -7.34 -3.18 -11.40
N PHE A 116 -6.33 -2.49 -11.94
CA PHE A 116 -5.42 -3.11 -12.90
C PHE A 116 -4.70 -4.32 -12.28
N ALA A 117 -4.19 -4.20 -11.06
CA ALA A 117 -3.53 -5.30 -10.35
C ALA A 117 -4.48 -6.48 -10.06
N ALA A 118 -5.76 -6.22 -9.79
CA ALA A 118 -6.77 -7.25 -9.61
C ALA A 118 -7.06 -8.04 -10.89
N GLY A 119 -6.81 -7.44 -12.08
CA GLY A 119 -6.87 -8.09 -13.40
C GLY A 119 -5.66 -8.99 -13.72
N ALA A 120 -4.63 -9.03 -12.89
CA ALA A 120 -3.41 -9.82 -13.11
C ALA A 120 -3.63 -11.30 -13.47
N PRO A 121 -4.66 -12.01 -12.95
CA PRO A 121 -4.92 -13.40 -13.36
C PRO A 121 -5.02 -13.58 -14.88
N THR A 122 -5.70 -12.68 -15.58
CA THR A 122 -5.83 -12.73 -17.04
C THR A 122 -4.50 -12.42 -17.73
N LEU A 123 -3.75 -11.45 -17.23
CA LEU A 123 -2.46 -11.05 -17.79
C LEU A 123 -1.39 -12.14 -17.62
N MET A 124 -1.51 -12.99 -16.60
CA MET A 124 -0.59 -14.09 -16.31
C MET A 124 -0.88 -15.38 -17.06
N MET A 125 -1.97 -15.46 -17.83
CA MET A 125 -2.35 -16.68 -18.55
C MET A 125 -1.36 -17.06 -19.64
N GLY A 126 -0.63 -16.10 -20.19
CA GLY A 126 0.28 -16.33 -21.30
C GLY A 126 -0.44 -16.71 -22.61
N LYS A 127 0.33 -17.19 -23.58
CA LYS A 127 -0.16 -17.70 -24.86
C LYS A 127 0.45 -19.07 -25.11
N GLN A 128 -0.33 -19.98 -25.66
CA GLN A 128 0.13 -21.29 -26.10
C GLN A 128 -0.26 -21.49 -27.56
N LEU A 129 0.68 -21.98 -28.37
CA LEU A 129 0.49 -22.33 -29.76
C LEU A 129 0.70 -23.85 -29.86
N PRO A 130 -0.36 -24.66 -29.90
CA PRO A 130 -0.26 -26.10 -30.15
C PRO A 130 0.09 -26.35 -31.63
N ASP A 131 0.77 -27.44 -31.91
CA ASP A 131 1.03 -27.96 -33.26
C ASP A 131 1.63 -26.96 -34.28
N ILE A 132 2.55 -26.10 -33.81
CA ILE A 132 3.28 -25.18 -34.72
C ILE A 132 4.14 -25.94 -35.74
N ALA A 133 4.53 -27.17 -35.42
CA ALA A 133 5.12 -28.15 -36.28
C ALA A 133 4.82 -29.54 -35.68
N THR A 134 5.03 -30.63 -36.47
CA THR A 134 4.78 -31.98 -35.95
C THR A 134 5.54 -32.20 -34.64
N ASP A 135 4.81 -32.54 -33.57
CA ASP A 135 5.31 -32.77 -32.21
C ASP A 135 5.98 -31.56 -31.54
N ILE A 136 5.70 -30.33 -31.99
CA ILE A 136 6.28 -29.09 -31.43
C ILE A 136 5.15 -28.17 -30.95
N GLU A 137 5.16 -27.87 -29.63
CA GLU A 137 4.34 -26.84 -29.00
C GLU A 137 5.20 -25.64 -28.59
N SER A 138 4.65 -24.45 -28.62
CA SER A 138 5.31 -23.24 -28.13
C SER A 138 4.41 -22.51 -27.11
N GLY A 139 5.01 -22.04 -26.02
CA GLY A 139 4.33 -21.24 -25.01
C GLY A 139 5.16 -20.02 -24.60
N MET A 140 4.46 -18.90 -24.28
CA MET A 140 5.02 -17.71 -23.65
C MET A 140 4.28 -17.39 -22.35
#